data_da06170ff59576c33f81d68f4e8a2a69
#
_entry.id   da06170ff59576c33f81d68f4e8a2a69
#
_cell.length_a   1.000
_cell.length_b   1.000
_cell.length_c   1.000
_cell.angle_alpha   90.00
_cell.angle_beta   90.00
_cell.angle_gamma   90.00
#
_symmetry.space_group_name_H-M   'P 1'
#
loop_
_entity.id
_entity.type
_entity.pdbx_description
1 polymer ?
#
loop_
_entity_poly.entity_id
_entity_poly.type
_entity_poly.pdbx_seq_one_letter_code
_entity_poly.pdbx_strand_id
1 'polypeptide(L)'
;LARWLAPPLLMALCLPLVYVLSYGPFFQLEGSLGAAAWQKILGFHRVMIEFRYDASQFQHRYLSHFWEWPLVLRPIWFHYQVEGRWVSGIVAFGSIVFWWTSLLYLLEVGLTAVSRRDRAAGFLVLTWLCQWVLWASSTTGGFIYYVLPGVPLLALATGLVLDDWLGSRGRWLAAVYLAVLSALFVAYYPFLTGLPASEDLFTVLFPPWAVRWR
;
A
#
# COMPACT_ATOMS: atom_id res chain seq x y z
N LEU A 1 -5.39 35.03 -1.74
CA LEU A 1 -6.28 33.99 -1.18
C LEU A 1 -6.86 33.11 -2.30
N ALA A 2 -7.52 33.69 -3.34
CA ALA A 2 -8.15 32.92 -4.42
C ALA A 2 -7.19 31.91 -5.12
N ARG A 3 -5.94 32.31 -5.38
CA ARG A 3 -4.94 31.47 -6.06
C ARG A 3 -4.56 30.22 -5.24
N TRP A 4 -4.67 30.28 -3.91
CA TRP A 4 -4.34 29.16 -3.02
C TRP A 4 -5.54 28.25 -2.74
N LEU A 5 -6.75 28.77 -2.88
CA LEU A 5 -7.99 28.01 -2.67
C LEU A 5 -8.45 27.28 -3.94
N ALA A 6 -8.04 27.74 -5.12
CA ALA A 6 -8.47 27.14 -6.39
C ALA A 6 -8.08 25.66 -6.55
N PRO A 7 -6.81 25.23 -6.27
CA PRO A 7 -6.46 23.81 -6.40
C PRO A 7 -7.28 22.88 -5.47
N PRO A 8 -7.40 23.13 -4.16
CA PRO A 8 -8.19 22.24 -3.29
C PRO A 8 -9.69 22.25 -3.62
N LEU A 9 -10.25 23.38 -4.05
CA LEU A 9 -11.64 23.45 -4.53
C LEU A 9 -11.83 22.64 -5.81
N LEU A 10 -10.90 22.75 -6.75
CA LEU A 10 -10.94 21.97 -7.98
C LEU A 10 -10.84 20.46 -7.67
N MET A 11 -9.95 20.07 -6.78
CA MET A 11 -9.85 18.66 -6.34
C MET A 11 -11.15 18.19 -5.66
N ALA A 12 -11.73 19.01 -4.78
CA ALA A 12 -12.98 18.68 -4.10
C ALA A 12 -14.16 18.49 -5.06
N LEU A 13 -14.14 19.15 -6.21
CA LEU A 13 -15.16 18.97 -7.26
C LEU A 13 -14.82 17.82 -8.22
N CYS A 14 -13.56 17.68 -8.60
CA CYS A 14 -13.14 16.66 -9.57
C CYS A 14 -13.16 15.24 -8.98
N LEU A 15 -12.78 15.06 -7.72
CA LEU A 15 -12.75 13.73 -7.11
C LEU A 15 -14.12 13.01 -7.09
N PRO A 16 -15.22 13.65 -6.62
CA PRO A 16 -16.55 13.05 -6.69
C PRO A 16 -17.00 12.78 -8.12
N LEU A 17 -16.67 13.70 -9.06
CA LEU A 17 -17.01 13.53 -10.47
C LEU A 17 -16.30 12.31 -11.06
N VAL A 18 -14.99 12.19 -10.89
CA VAL A 18 -14.21 11.03 -11.36
C VAL A 18 -14.71 9.74 -10.72
N TYR A 19 -15.04 9.79 -9.42
CA TYR A 19 -15.61 8.64 -8.73
C TYR A 19 -16.94 8.19 -9.35
N VAL A 20 -17.87 9.12 -9.60
CA VAL A 20 -19.14 8.81 -10.27
C VAL A 20 -18.92 8.29 -11.68
N LEU A 21 -18.00 8.90 -12.45
CA LEU A 21 -17.67 8.46 -13.80
C LEU A 21 -17.07 7.04 -13.84
N SER A 22 -16.40 6.61 -12.78
CA SER A 22 -15.87 5.24 -12.68
C SER A 22 -16.95 4.17 -12.67
N TYR A 23 -18.20 4.51 -12.36
CA TYR A 23 -19.38 3.64 -12.49
C TYR A 23 -19.94 3.58 -13.93
N GLY A 24 -19.31 4.24 -14.90
CA GLY A 24 -19.75 4.21 -16.31
C GLY A 24 -20.03 2.80 -16.84
N PRO A 25 -19.14 1.80 -16.68
CA PRO A 25 -19.39 0.43 -17.10
C PRO A 25 -20.61 -0.21 -16.42
N PHE A 26 -20.84 0.10 -15.14
CA PHE A 26 -22.01 -0.38 -14.42
C PHE A 26 -23.32 0.18 -15.00
N PHE A 27 -23.38 1.46 -15.31
CA PHE A 27 -24.54 2.07 -15.95
C PHE A 27 -24.80 1.50 -17.35
N GLN A 28 -23.73 1.16 -18.08
CA GLN A 28 -23.87 0.48 -19.38
C GLN A 28 -24.51 -0.90 -19.23
N LEU A 29 -24.09 -1.68 -18.23
CA LEU A 29 -24.65 -3.01 -17.94
C LEU A 29 -26.12 -2.93 -17.49
N GLU A 30 -26.48 -1.93 -16.68
CA GLU A 30 -27.85 -1.69 -16.24
C GLU A 30 -28.76 -1.10 -17.35
N GLY A 31 -28.15 -0.62 -18.43
CA GLY A 31 -28.87 -0.03 -19.58
C GLY A 31 -29.55 1.30 -19.26
N SER A 32 -29.31 1.89 -18.08
CA SER A 32 -29.95 3.15 -17.69
C SER A 32 -29.13 3.92 -16.65
N LEU A 33 -29.33 5.26 -16.65
CA LEU A 33 -28.89 6.17 -15.58
C LEU A 33 -30.03 6.46 -14.59
N GLY A 34 -31.08 5.63 -14.60
CA GLY A 34 -32.28 5.86 -13.80
C GLY A 34 -32.08 5.66 -12.30
N ALA A 35 -33.11 6.06 -11.53
CA ALA A 35 -33.11 5.99 -10.06
C ALA A 35 -32.79 4.58 -9.53
N ALA A 36 -33.24 3.53 -10.21
CA ALA A 36 -32.96 2.16 -9.81
C ALA A 36 -31.45 1.80 -9.85
N ALA A 37 -30.72 2.24 -10.87
CA ALA A 37 -29.27 2.03 -10.95
C ALA A 37 -28.53 2.79 -9.84
N TRP A 38 -28.95 4.02 -9.53
CA TRP A 38 -28.39 4.79 -8.41
C TRP A 38 -28.69 4.14 -7.06
N GLN A 39 -29.89 3.61 -6.85
CA GLN A 39 -30.21 2.88 -5.63
C GLN A 39 -29.33 1.64 -5.44
N LYS A 40 -29.01 0.91 -6.51
CA LYS A 40 -28.04 -0.21 -6.45
C LYS A 40 -26.64 0.26 -6.04
N ILE A 41 -26.15 1.35 -6.62
CA ILE A 41 -24.84 1.93 -6.23
C ILE A 41 -24.84 2.32 -4.75
N LEU A 42 -25.86 3.00 -4.30
CA LEU A 42 -26.00 3.37 -2.88
C LEU A 42 -26.11 2.13 -1.97
N GLY A 43 -26.80 1.09 -2.45
CA GLY A 43 -26.84 -0.21 -1.78
C GLY A 43 -25.45 -0.84 -1.63
N PHE A 44 -24.62 -0.83 -2.65
CA PHE A 44 -23.23 -1.30 -2.56
C PHE A 44 -22.42 -0.53 -1.53
N HIS A 45 -22.55 0.80 -1.48
CA HIS A 45 -21.85 1.61 -0.48
C HIS A 45 -22.31 1.29 0.95
N ARG A 46 -23.62 1.09 1.12
CA ARG A 46 -24.18 0.70 2.40
C ARG A 46 -23.61 -0.65 2.85
N VAL A 47 -23.62 -1.67 1.98
CA VAL A 47 -23.02 -2.98 2.27
C VAL A 47 -21.54 -2.87 2.59
N MET A 48 -20.76 -2.06 1.84
CA MET A 48 -19.35 -1.83 2.12
C MET A 48 -19.12 -1.22 3.52
N ILE A 49 -19.98 -0.28 3.92
CA ILE A 49 -19.90 0.36 5.24
C ILE A 49 -20.27 -0.65 6.33
N GLU A 50 -21.40 -1.34 6.19
CA GLU A 50 -21.88 -2.34 7.14
C GLU A 50 -20.83 -3.45 7.33
N PHE A 51 -20.28 -3.96 6.21
CA PHE A 51 -19.23 -4.97 6.23
C PHE A 51 -17.96 -4.54 6.97
N ARG A 52 -17.62 -3.26 6.92
CA ARG A 52 -16.45 -2.71 7.61
C ARG A 52 -16.59 -2.71 9.14
N TYR A 53 -17.83 -2.65 9.65
CA TYR A 53 -18.12 -2.54 11.09
C TYR A 53 -18.70 -3.81 11.69
N ASP A 54 -19.08 -4.79 10.88
CA ASP A 54 -19.59 -6.08 11.35
C ASP A 54 -18.50 -7.16 11.32
N ALA A 55 -17.75 -7.24 12.43
CA ALA A 55 -16.69 -8.23 12.58
C ALA A 55 -17.17 -9.68 12.62
N SER A 56 -18.48 -9.92 12.87
CA SER A 56 -19.03 -11.27 13.04
C SER A 56 -19.13 -12.03 11.71
N GLN A 57 -19.26 -11.33 10.59
CA GLN A 57 -19.48 -11.94 9.27
C GLN A 57 -18.19 -12.18 8.49
N PHE A 58 -17.05 -11.65 8.95
CA PHE A 58 -15.83 -11.73 8.19
C PHE A 58 -14.67 -12.33 8.98
N GLN A 59 -14.43 -13.60 8.74
CA GLN A 59 -13.24 -14.30 9.22
C GLN A 59 -12.39 -14.70 8.00
N HIS A 60 -11.23 -14.08 7.86
CA HIS A 60 -10.27 -14.44 6.82
C HIS A 60 -8.90 -14.63 7.43
N ARG A 61 -8.20 -15.71 7.06
CA ARG A 61 -6.90 -16.09 7.62
C ARG A 61 -5.81 -15.01 7.51
N TYR A 62 -5.93 -14.10 6.54
CA TYR A 62 -4.99 -13.01 6.31
C TYR A 62 -5.44 -11.66 6.89
N LEU A 63 -6.54 -11.65 7.63
CA LEU A 63 -6.94 -10.43 8.33
C LEU A 63 -5.87 -10.02 9.32
N SER A 64 -5.59 -8.74 9.34
CA SER A 64 -4.57 -8.14 10.18
C SER A 64 -4.97 -6.74 10.62
N HIS A 65 -4.39 -6.28 11.70
CA HIS A 65 -4.61 -4.94 12.19
C HIS A 65 -3.78 -3.93 11.38
N PHE A 66 -4.26 -2.70 11.28
CA PHE A 66 -3.61 -1.63 10.52
C PHE A 66 -2.14 -1.38 10.94
N TRP A 67 -1.79 -1.59 12.20
CA TRP A 67 -0.43 -1.44 12.72
C TRP A 67 0.53 -2.57 12.30
N GLU A 68 0.00 -3.73 11.88
CA GLU A 68 0.80 -4.86 11.38
C GLU A 68 1.30 -4.61 9.94
N TRP A 69 0.61 -3.75 9.16
CA TRP A 69 0.90 -3.54 7.74
C TRP A 69 2.25 -2.86 7.48
N PRO A 70 2.62 -1.77 8.19
CA PRO A 70 3.94 -1.17 8.01
C PRO A 70 5.09 -2.10 8.40
N LEU A 71 4.82 -3.08 9.25
CA LEU A 71 5.80 -4.08 9.69
C LEU A 71 5.82 -5.32 8.78
N VAL A 72 4.92 -5.42 7.81
CA VAL A 72 4.80 -6.55 6.86
C VAL A 72 4.64 -7.88 7.61
N LEU A 73 3.85 -7.91 8.70
CA LEU A 73 3.73 -9.09 9.56
C LEU A 73 2.82 -10.17 8.97
N ARG A 74 1.85 -9.81 8.11
CA ARG A 74 0.91 -10.74 7.50
C ARG A 74 0.74 -10.46 6.01
N PRO A 75 1.67 -10.88 5.15
CA PRO A 75 1.49 -10.84 3.70
C PRO A 75 0.37 -11.78 3.27
N ILE A 76 -0.18 -11.53 2.08
CA ILE A 76 -1.32 -12.27 1.54
C ILE A 76 -0.87 -13.06 0.34
N TRP A 77 -1.16 -14.35 0.33
CA TRP A 77 -1.01 -15.17 -0.85
C TRP A 77 -2.32 -15.14 -1.67
N PHE A 78 -2.24 -14.60 -2.86
CA PHE A 78 -3.35 -14.64 -3.83
C PHE A 78 -3.36 -15.96 -4.59
N HIS A 79 -2.18 -16.56 -4.77
CA HIS A 79 -2.00 -17.85 -5.38
C HIS A 79 -0.83 -18.58 -4.70
N TYR A 80 -0.97 -19.88 -4.50
CA TYR A 80 0.09 -20.72 -3.99
C TYR A 80 -0.12 -22.18 -4.44
N GLN A 81 0.84 -22.73 -5.19
CA GLN A 81 0.81 -24.08 -5.72
C GLN A 81 2.22 -24.70 -5.62
N VAL A 82 2.26 -25.97 -5.27
CA VAL A 82 3.51 -26.74 -5.21
C VAL A 82 3.40 -27.92 -6.16
N GLU A 83 4.35 -28.03 -7.08
CA GLU A 83 4.46 -29.13 -8.04
C GLU A 83 5.87 -29.75 -7.97
N GLY A 84 5.99 -30.86 -7.26
CA GLY A 84 7.27 -31.49 -7.01
C GLY A 84 8.22 -30.57 -6.23
N ARG A 85 9.29 -30.12 -6.86
CA ARG A 85 10.29 -29.18 -6.30
C ARG A 85 10.06 -27.72 -6.69
N TRP A 86 8.97 -27.43 -7.38
CA TRP A 86 8.65 -26.11 -7.86
C TRP A 86 7.51 -25.49 -7.05
N VAL A 87 7.68 -24.25 -6.68
CA VAL A 87 6.67 -23.45 -6.00
C VAL A 87 6.28 -22.29 -6.91
N SER A 88 5.00 -22.17 -7.21
CA SER A 88 4.41 -21.03 -7.90
C SER A 88 3.52 -20.27 -6.92
N GLY A 89 3.68 -18.96 -6.86
CA GLY A 89 2.89 -18.17 -5.94
C GLY A 89 2.82 -16.71 -6.32
N ILE A 90 1.73 -16.05 -5.93
CA ILE A 90 1.57 -14.60 -6.02
C ILE A 90 1.29 -14.07 -4.63
N VAL A 91 2.21 -13.30 -4.09
CA VAL A 91 2.13 -12.76 -2.74
C VAL A 91 2.08 -11.23 -2.73
N ALA A 92 1.13 -10.67 -2.00
CA ALA A 92 1.14 -9.24 -1.67
C ALA A 92 2.14 -9.01 -0.53
N PHE A 93 3.37 -8.73 -0.92
CA PHE A 93 4.50 -8.59 -0.05
C PHE A 93 5.41 -7.50 -0.59
N GLY A 94 5.75 -6.53 0.21
CA GLY A 94 6.73 -5.51 -0.18
C GLY A 94 8.14 -5.95 0.20
N SER A 95 9.17 -5.36 -0.42
CA SER A 95 10.54 -5.53 0.07
C SER A 95 10.62 -5.08 1.53
N ILE A 96 10.93 -5.99 2.47
CA ILE A 96 11.07 -5.67 3.90
C ILE A 96 12.10 -4.55 4.11
N VAL A 97 13.19 -4.60 3.35
CA VAL A 97 14.23 -3.57 3.41
C VAL A 97 13.65 -2.21 3.04
N PHE A 98 12.90 -2.12 1.92
CA PHE A 98 12.26 -0.85 1.55
C PHE A 98 11.25 -0.39 2.61
N TRP A 99 10.36 -1.27 3.07
CA TRP A 99 9.33 -0.91 4.03
C TRP A 99 9.91 -0.34 5.33
N TRP A 100 10.83 -1.05 5.93
CA TRP A 100 11.36 -0.66 7.24
C TRP A 100 12.26 0.57 7.15
N THR A 101 13.10 0.64 6.12
CA THR A 101 13.94 1.83 5.93
C THR A 101 13.13 3.06 5.56
N SER A 102 12.08 2.91 4.72
CA SER A 102 11.22 4.05 4.37
C SER A 102 10.44 4.61 5.56
N LEU A 103 10.10 3.79 6.56
CA LEU A 103 9.50 4.29 7.80
C LEU A 103 10.50 5.13 8.60
N LEU A 104 11.77 4.71 8.65
CA LEU A 104 12.83 5.48 9.27
C LEU A 104 13.08 6.80 8.52
N TYR A 105 13.09 6.75 7.19
CA TYR A 105 13.24 7.95 6.36
C TYR A 105 12.01 8.88 6.46
N LEU A 106 10.82 8.33 6.56
CA LEU A 106 9.63 9.13 6.82
C LEU A 106 9.71 9.85 8.18
N LEU A 107 10.24 9.19 9.20
CA LEU A 107 10.51 9.80 10.50
C LEU A 107 11.55 10.92 10.38
N GLU A 108 12.65 10.71 9.66
CA GLU A 108 13.68 11.72 9.40
C GLU A 108 13.11 12.95 8.68
N VAL A 109 12.29 12.72 7.63
CA VAL A 109 11.56 13.77 6.92
C VAL A 109 10.61 14.51 7.87
N GLY A 110 9.94 13.81 8.77
CA GLY A 110 9.07 14.40 9.80
C GLY A 110 9.84 15.30 10.78
N LEU A 111 10.99 14.84 11.26
CA LEU A 111 11.87 15.65 12.13
C LEU A 111 12.38 16.89 11.40
N THR A 112 12.73 16.77 10.13
CA THR A 112 13.11 17.89 9.25
C THR A 112 11.96 18.87 9.06
N ALA A 113 10.74 18.37 8.85
CA ALA A 113 9.55 19.19 8.72
C ALA A 113 9.32 20.08 9.95
N VAL A 114 9.51 19.52 11.14
CA VAL A 114 9.33 20.26 12.39
C VAL A 114 10.49 21.23 12.63
N SER A 115 11.75 20.77 12.52
CA SER A 115 12.94 21.55 12.86
C SER A 115 13.19 22.72 11.90
N ARG A 116 12.98 22.49 10.61
CA ARG A 116 13.18 23.49 9.53
C ARG A 116 11.90 24.20 9.12
N ARG A 117 10.76 23.85 9.73
CA ARG A 117 9.43 24.35 9.36
C ARG A 117 9.10 24.12 7.88
N ASP A 118 9.55 22.98 7.34
CA ASP A 118 9.31 22.60 5.95
C ASP A 118 7.89 22.07 5.78
N ARG A 119 7.07 22.87 5.11
CA ARG A 119 5.66 22.55 4.89
C ARG A 119 5.44 21.40 3.91
N ALA A 120 6.33 21.22 2.92
CA ALA A 120 6.23 20.15 1.94
C ALA A 120 6.53 18.80 2.61
N ALA A 121 7.62 18.73 3.39
CA ALA A 121 7.94 17.58 4.21
C ALA A 121 6.83 17.25 5.22
N GLY A 122 6.27 18.26 5.87
CA GLY A 122 5.14 18.09 6.79
C GLY A 122 3.88 17.57 6.09
N PHE A 123 3.57 18.08 4.91
CA PHE A 123 2.44 17.59 4.10
C PHE A 123 2.62 16.14 3.68
N LEU A 124 3.81 15.73 3.26
CA LEU A 124 4.12 14.35 2.91
C LEU A 124 3.85 13.38 4.08
N VAL A 125 4.40 13.71 5.25
CA VAL A 125 4.24 12.88 6.47
C VAL A 125 2.79 12.84 6.91
N LEU A 126 2.11 13.98 6.95
CA LEU A 126 0.71 14.06 7.35
C LEU A 126 -0.19 13.25 6.41
N THR A 127 0.04 13.34 5.09
CA THR A 127 -0.75 12.59 4.09
C THR A 127 -0.59 11.09 4.30
N TRP A 128 0.64 10.62 4.55
CA TRP A 128 0.89 9.20 4.83
C TRP A 128 0.20 8.75 6.12
N LEU A 129 0.34 9.53 7.19
CA LEU A 129 -0.31 9.24 8.48
C LEU A 129 -1.83 9.20 8.35
N CYS A 130 -2.44 10.16 7.67
CA CYS A 130 -3.88 10.17 7.44
C CYS A 130 -4.33 8.92 6.67
N GLN A 131 -3.62 8.53 5.63
CA GLN A 131 -3.95 7.35 4.83
C GLN A 131 -3.87 6.05 5.66
N TRP A 132 -2.94 5.97 6.61
CA TRP A 132 -2.73 4.78 7.44
C TRP A 132 -3.58 4.77 8.69
N VAL A 133 -3.60 5.86 9.48
CA VAL A 133 -4.27 5.92 10.80
C VAL A 133 -5.79 5.82 10.69
N LEU A 134 -6.39 6.25 9.57
CA LEU A 134 -7.82 6.12 9.35
C LEU A 134 -8.32 4.66 9.45
N TRP A 135 -7.44 3.69 9.20
CA TRP A 135 -7.76 2.27 9.35
C TRP A 135 -7.86 1.81 10.81
N ALA A 136 -7.40 2.60 11.77
CA ALA A 136 -7.57 2.32 13.20
C ALA A 136 -9.05 2.26 13.62
N SER A 137 -9.94 2.91 12.86
CA SER A 137 -11.39 2.87 13.08
C SER A 137 -12.05 1.57 12.61
N SER A 138 -11.35 0.71 11.86
CA SER A 138 -11.90 -0.55 11.38
C SER A 138 -11.90 -1.61 12.48
N THR A 139 -13.05 -2.09 12.86
CA THR A 139 -13.22 -3.16 13.86
C THR A 139 -13.00 -4.55 13.26
N THR A 140 -13.14 -4.70 11.95
CA THR A 140 -13.00 -5.97 11.24
C THR A 140 -11.55 -6.28 10.87
N GLY A 141 -10.60 -5.33 11.09
CA GLY A 141 -9.26 -5.42 10.55
C GLY A 141 -9.23 -5.09 9.05
N GLY A 142 -8.21 -5.56 8.36
CA GLY A 142 -8.04 -5.34 6.92
C GLY A 142 -6.90 -6.17 6.36
N PHE A 143 -6.41 -5.76 5.20
CA PHE A 143 -5.37 -6.46 4.48
C PHE A 143 -4.20 -5.53 4.19
N ILE A 144 -2.99 -6.10 4.14
CA ILE A 144 -1.76 -5.34 3.92
C ILE A 144 -1.81 -4.45 2.66
N TYR A 145 -2.53 -4.86 1.62
CA TYR A 145 -2.62 -4.05 0.39
C TYR A 145 -3.45 -2.76 0.55
N TYR A 146 -4.15 -2.57 1.68
CA TYR A 146 -4.82 -1.30 1.96
C TYR A 146 -3.85 -0.14 2.21
N VAL A 147 -2.58 -0.45 2.52
CA VAL A 147 -1.54 0.57 2.66
C VAL A 147 -0.87 0.95 1.32
N LEU A 148 -1.19 0.26 0.21
CA LEU A 148 -0.61 0.54 -1.11
C LEU A 148 -0.68 2.02 -1.54
N PRO A 149 -1.76 2.78 -1.30
CA PRO A 149 -1.78 4.21 -1.63
C PRO A 149 -0.71 5.02 -0.89
N GLY A 150 -0.22 4.53 0.25
CA GLY A 150 0.87 5.14 1.01
C GLY A 150 2.28 4.84 0.46
N VAL A 151 2.44 3.82 -0.40
CA VAL A 151 3.76 3.42 -0.93
C VAL A 151 4.45 4.52 -1.73
N PRO A 152 3.78 5.26 -2.63
CA PRO A 152 4.39 6.39 -3.33
C PRO A 152 4.93 7.47 -2.37
N LEU A 153 4.25 7.71 -1.24
CA LEU A 153 4.69 8.68 -0.24
C LEU A 153 5.95 8.19 0.48
N LEU A 154 6.03 6.89 0.79
CA LEU A 154 7.24 6.27 1.33
C LEU A 154 8.40 6.33 0.33
N ALA A 155 8.13 6.13 -0.96
CA ALA A 155 9.14 6.25 -2.01
C ALA A 155 9.66 7.69 -2.13
N LEU A 156 8.78 8.69 -2.02
CA LEU A 156 9.18 10.10 -1.99
C LEU A 156 10.06 10.41 -0.77
N ALA A 157 9.67 9.96 0.44
CA ALA A 157 10.47 10.14 1.64
C ALA A 157 11.86 9.50 1.49
N THR A 158 11.90 8.27 0.95
CA THR A 158 13.16 7.57 0.63
C THR A 158 14.00 8.36 -0.37
N GLY A 159 13.37 8.88 -1.43
CA GLY A 159 14.05 9.68 -2.45
C GLY A 159 14.68 10.95 -1.90
N LEU A 160 14.01 11.66 -1.00
CA LEU A 160 14.54 12.84 -0.33
C LEU A 160 15.80 12.54 0.48
N VAL A 161 15.80 11.46 1.25
CA VAL A 161 16.98 11.05 2.05
C VAL A 161 18.11 10.56 1.14
N LEU A 162 17.80 9.79 0.11
CA LEU A 162 18.82 9.33 -0.85
C LEU A 162 19.45 10.48 -1.65
N ASP A 163 18.69 11.53 -1.96
CA ASP A 163 19.21 12.72 -2.64
C ASP A 163 20.28 13.43 -1.77
N ASP A 164 20.01 13.59 -0.47
CA ASP A 164 20.99 14.11 0.48
C ASP A 164 22.25 13.23 0.55
N TRP A 165 22.11 11.91 0.46
CA TRP A 165 23.27 10.99 0.44
C TRP A 165 24.05 11.07 -0.87
N LEU A 166 23.37 11.18 -2.01
CA LEU A 166 24.01 11.32 -3.32
C LEU A 166 24.82 12.63 -3.43
N GLY A 167 24.31 13.71 -2.83
CA GLY A 167 25.00 14.99 -2.77
C GLY A 167 26.18 15.03 -1.77
N SER A 168 26.44 13.97 -1.02
CA SER A 168 27.41 13.89 0.06
C SER A 168 28.44 12.77 -0.13
N ARG A 169 29.32 12.57 0.89
CA ARG A 169 30.20 11.40 0.97
C ARG A 169 29.45 10.07 1.07
N GLY A 170 28.13 10.11 1.30
CA GLY A 170 27.25 8.94 1.40
C GLY A 170 26.77 8.35 0.08
N ARG A 171 27.19 8.88 -1.08
CA ARG A 171 26.74 8.39 -2.40
C ARG A 171 26.89 6.88 -2.63
N TRP A 172 27.90 6.28 -2.03
CA TRP A 172 28.11 4.84 -2.13
C TRP A 172 27.04 4.06 -1.31
N LEU A 173 26.56 4.60 -0.18
CA LEU A 173 25.47 4.02 0.62
C LEU A 173 24.17 4.02 -0.19
N ALA A 174 23.85 5.13 -0.86
CA ALA A 174 22.71 5.20 -1.75
C ALA A 174 22.81 4.16 -2.88
N ALA A 175 23.99 4.02 -3.50
CA ALA A 175 24.22 3.02 -4.55
C ALA A 175 24.05 1.58 -4.01
N VAL A 176 24.62 1.27 -2.86
CA VAL A 176 24.48 -0.05 -2.21
C VAL A 176 23.02 -0.32 -1.87
N TYR A 177 22.32 0.65 -1.28
CA TYR A 177 20.90 0.52 -0.96
C TYR A 177 20.05 0.19 -2.19
N LEU A 178 20.22 0.95 -3.27
CA LEU A 178 19.50 0.70 -4.53
C LEU A 178 19.87 -0.65 -5.15
N ALA A 179 21.14 -1.05 -5.08
CA ALA A 179 21.58 -2.37 -5.55
C ALA A 179 20.95 -3.51 -4.75
N VAL A 180 20.86 -3.38 -3.42
CA VAL A 180 20.18 -4.34 -2.55
C VAL A 180 18.70 -4.43 -2.87
N LEU A 181 18.01 -3.30 -3.03
CA LEU A 181 16.58 -3.30 -3.40
C LEU A 181 16.36 -3.96 -4.76
N SER A 182 17.23 -3.68 -5.74
CA SER A 182 17.16 -4.29 -7.07
C SER A 182 17.40 -5.80 -7.02
N ALA A 183 18.41 -6.25 -6.27
CA ALA A 183 18.70 -7.66 -6.09
C ALA A 183 17.53 -8.40 -5.41
N LEU A 184 16.94 -7.81 -4.36
CA LEU A 184 15.77 -8.37 -3.69
C LEU A 184 14.56 -8.42 -4.63
N PHE A 185 14.33 -7.37 -5.42
CA PHE A 185 13.26 -7.37 -6.41
C PHE A 185 13.39 -8.52 -7.41
N VAL A 186 14.59 -8.72 -7.94
CA VAL A 186 14.88 -9.85 -8.86
C VAL A 186 14.67 -11.19 -8.17
N ALA A 187 15.14 -11.35 -6.93
CA ALA A 187 14.99 -12.57 -6.17
C ALA A 187 13.53 -12.92 -5.86
N TYR A 188 12.72 -11.91 -5.49
CA TYR A 188 11.29 -12.09 -5.21
C TYR A 188 10.40 -12.11 -6.46
N TYR A 189 10.94 -11.74 -7.63
CA TYR A 189 10.16 -11.59 -8.87
C TYR A 189 9.28 -12.79 -9.21
N PRO A 190 9.74 -14.05 -9.11
CA PRO A 190 8.88 -15.21 -9.35
C PRO A 190 7.63 -15.23 -8.47
N PHE A 191 7.75 -14.84 -7.20
CA PHE A 191 6.67 -14.84 -6.22
C PHE A 191 5.77 -13.58 -6.29
N LEU A 192 6.14 -12.63 -7.13
CA LEU A 192 5.29 -11.47 -7.46
C LEU A 192 4.47 -11.71 -8.73
N THR A 193 4.91 -12.64 -9.58
CA THR A 193 4.38 -12.86 -10.92
C THR A 193 3.78 -14.25 -11.13
N GLY A 194 3.91 -15.15 -10.16
CA GLY A 194 3.43 -16.52 -10.25
C GLY A 194 4.32 -17.45 -11.09
N LEU A 195 5.53 -17.02 -11.43
CA LEU A 195 6.49 -17.88 -12.10
C LEU A 195 6.96 -19.02 -11.17
N PRO A 196 7.18 -20.23 -11.70
CA PRO A 196 7.71 -21.33 -10.90
C PRO A 196 9.14 -21.04 -10.44
N ALA A 197 9.41 -21.22 -9.16
CA ALA A 197 10.73 -21.09 -8.55
C ALA A 197 11.07 -22.36 -7.75
N SER A 198 12.35 -22.61 -7.49
CA SER A 198 12.74 -23.78 -6.69
C SER A 198 12.29 -23.63 -5.23
N GLU A 199 11.98 -24.76 -4.58
CA GLU A 199 11.65 -24.80 -3.16
C GLU A 199 12.80 -24.27 -2.29
N ASP A 200 14.05 -24.48 -2.72
CA ASP A 200 15.24 -23.96 -2.04
C ASP A 200 15.23 -22.42 -2.01
N LEU A 201 14.98 -21.78 -3.16
CA LEU A 201 14.87 -20.32 -3.24
C LEU A 201 13.72 -19.81 -2.38
N PHE A 202 12.57 -20.50 -2.43
CA PHE A 202 11.42 -20.16 -1.59
C PHE A 202 11.78 -20.19 -0.09
N THR A 203 12.45 -21.23 0.36
CA THR A 203 12.81 -21.42 1.77
C THR A 203 13.82 -20.37 2.25
N VAL A 204 14.74 -19.95 1.38
CA VAL A 204 15.70 -18.87 1.67
C VAL A 204 15.01 -17.52 1.78
N LEU A 205 14.08 -17.21 0.87
CA LEU A 205 13.44 -15.91 0.80
C LEU A 205 12.31 -15.72 1.80
N PHE A 206 11.60 -16.80 2.14
CA PHE A 206 10.49 -16.77 3.08
C PHE A 206 10.86 -17.51 4.37
N PRO A 207 11.12 -16.80 5.44
CA PRO A 207 11.46 -17.41 6.72
C PRO A 207 10.31 -18.30 7.24
N PRO A 208 10.58 -19.25 8.16
CA PRO A 208 9.58 -20.23 8.62
C PRO A 208 8.29 -19.63 9.19
N TRP A 209 8.34 -18.42 9.74
CA TRP A 209 7.16 -17.71 10.22
C TRP A 209 6.29 -17.19 9.05
N ALA A 210 6.89 -16.83 7.91
CA ALA A 210 6.17 -16.45 6.70
C ALA A 210 5.49 -17.66 6.02
N VAL A 211 6.00 -18.84 6.24
CA VAL A 211 5.43 -20.09 5.73
C VAL A 211 4.13 -20.48 6.46
N ARG A 212 3.94 -20.03 7.70
CA ARG A 212 2.70 -20.28 8.46
C ARG A 212 1.48 -19.54 7.90
N TRP A 213 1.66 -18.65 6.90
CA TRP A 213 0.58 -17.94 6.24
C TRP A 213 0.02 -18.67 5.00
N ARG A 214 0.44 -19.92 4.76
CA ARG A 214 -0.07 -20.76 3.66
C ARG A 214 -1.49 -21.26 3.89
#